data_b7963435e07562c8dee3f403316481d2
#
_entry.id   b7963435e07562c8dee3f403316481d2
#
_cell.length_a   1.000
_cell.length_b   1.000
_cell.length_c   1.000
_cell.angle_alpha   90.00
_cell.angle_beta   90.00
_cell.angle_gamma   90.00
#
_symmetry.space_group_name_H-M   'P 1'
#
loop_
_entity.id
_entity.type
_entity.pdbx_description
1 polymer ?
#
loop_
_entity_poly.entity_id
_entity_poly.type
_entity_poly.pdbx_seq_one_letter_code
_entity_poly.pdbx_strand_id
1 'polypeptide(L)'
;LMPTALSGCPSTQRTYQTLGDLYLISDLDTEQECKEFVRELDLEQAICRVSFLQGDVRYEREVFVSKPEDCMVIRFAADAAGMISLRARLERDRFLDGVGRLSRDTVFLYGGLGEGGTHFTTVLKAVAKGGRVFAMGEHLCVEGADEVILYLTACTDFQDIRNGTATHGLSLIHI
;
A
#
# COMPACT_ATOMS: atom_id res chain seq x y z
N LEU A 1 -12.96 15.54 43.27
CA LEU A 1 -13.67 14.51 42.50
C LEU A 1 -13.87 15.04 41.08
N MET A 2 -12.92 14.77 40.17
CA MET A 2 -13.18 14.98 38.74
C MET A 2 -14.22 13.93 38.33
N PRO A 3 -15.28 14.34 37.67
CA PRO A 3 -16.30 13.42 37.25
C PRO A 3 -15.71 12.45 36.21
N THR A 4 -15.85 11.16 36.45
CA THR A 4 -15.57 10.08 35.50
C THR A 4 -16.25 10.27 34.13
N ALA A 5 -17.20 11.19 34.02
CA ALA A 5 -17.90 11.57 32.82
C ALA A 5 -17.02 12.28 31.75
N LEU A 6 -15.83 12.79 32.13
CA LEU A 6 -14.89 13.44 31.21
C LEU A 6 -13.71 12.53 30.84
N SER A 7 -13.64 11.36 31.41
CA SER A 7 -12.63 10.36 31.01
C SER A 7 -13.16 9.58 29.80
N GLY A 8 -12.34 9.48 28.75
CA GLY A 8 -12.66 8.59 27.62
C GLY A 8 -12.84 7.15 28.11
N CYS A 9 -13.66 6.38 27.43
CA CYS A 9 -13.79 4.94 27.67
C CYS A 9 -13.20 4.18 26.47
N PRO A 10 -12.10 3.42 26.69
CA PRO A 10 -11.34 3.20 27.93
C PRO A 10 -10.60 4.45 28.39
N SER A 11 -10.33 4.54 29.70
CA SER A 11 -9.67 5.69 30.35
C SER A 11 -8.23 5.95 29.86
N THR A 12 -7.63 4.95 29.22
CA THR A 12 -6.34 5.02 28.52
C THR A 12 -6.52 4.57 27.10
N GLN A 13 -6.46 5.51 26.16
CA GLN A 13 -6.45 5.17 24.75
C GLN A 13 -5.06 4.61 24.37
N ARG A 14 -5.01 3.49 23.66
CA ARG A 14 -3.74 2.95 23.14
C ARG A 14 -3.12 3.95 22.18
N THR A 15 -1.80 4.02 22.17
CA THR A 15 -1.05 4.87 21.25
C THR A 15 -1.41 4.52 19.81
N TYR A 16 -1.70 5.54 19.00
CA TYR A 16 -1.90 5.38 17.57
C TYR A 16 -0.65 4.74 16.95
N GLN A 17 -0.87 3.77 16.07
CA GLN A 17 0.19 3.03 15.39
C GLN A 17 0.06 3.22 13.88
N THR A 18 1.19 3.30 13.19
CA THR A 18 1.21 3.20 11.72
C THR A 18 0.86 1.78 11.31
N LEU A 19 0.24 1.61 10.15
CA LEU A 19 -0.06 0.29 9.60
C LEU A 19 1.21 -0.45 9.18
N GLY A 20 2.20 0.28 8.67
CA GLY A 20 3.47 -0.21 8.16
C GLY A 20 3.96 0.66 7.01
N ASP A 21 5.01 0.19 6.34
CA ASP A 21 5.65 0.85 5.21
C ASP A 21 5.52 0.00 3.94
N LEU A 22 5.25 0.64 2.82
CA LEU A 22 5.36 0.07 1.49
C LEU A 22 6.63 0.58 0.83
N TYR A 23 7.61 -0.31 0.66
CA TYR A 23 8.84 -0.02 -0.08
C TYR A 23 8.66 -0.35 -1.55
N LEU A 24 8.97 0.63 -2.40
CA LEU A 24 8.94 0.52 -3.85
C LEU A 24 10.34 0.81 -4.39
N ILE A 25 10.98 -0.19 -4.96
CA ILE A 25 12.34 -0.13 -5.49
C ILE A 25 12.23 -0.31 -7.01
N SER A 26 12.45 0.76 -7.75
CA SER A 26 12.49 0.72 -9.23
C SER A 26 13.89 0.34 -9.70
N ASP A 27 13.97 -0.46 -10.75
CA ASP A 27 15.24 -0.83 -11.39
C ASP A 27 15.68 0.22 -12.44
N LEU A 28 15.43 1.50 -12.14
CA LEU A 28 15.90 2.62 -12.97
C LEU A 28 17.41 2.79 -12.84
N ASP A 29 18.04 3.24 -13.91
CA ASP A 29 19.45 3.56 -13.91
C ASP A 29 19.72 4.79 -13.03
N THR A 30 20.33 4.59 -11.88
CA THR A 30 20.64 5.65 -10.92
C THR A 30 21.76 6.60 -11.37
N GLU A 31 22.54 6.22 -12.38
CA GLU A 31 23.60 7.06 -12.94
C GLU A 31 23.07 8.00 -14.02
N GLN A 32 21.91 7.68 -14.59
CA GLN A 32 21.29 8.51 -15.62
C GLN A 32 20.45 9.63 -15.00
N GLU A 33 20.70 10.86 -15.45
CA GLU A 33 19.99 12.04 -14.97
C GLU A 33 18.50 12.00 -15.32
N CYS A 34 17.65 12.32 -14.33
CA CYS A 34 16.23 12.56 -14.54
C CYS A 34 16.02 14.01 -14.95
N LYS A 35 15.36 14.23 -16.09
CA LYS A 35 15.01 15.55 -16.62
C LYS A 35 13.50 15.78 -16.57
N GLU A 36 13.10 17.01 -16.71
CA GLU A 36 11.68 17.40 -16.75
C GLU A 36 10.87 16.82 -15.58
N PHE A 37 11.48 16.78 -14.40
CA PHE A 37 10.84 16.23 -13.21
C PHE A 37 9.72 17.13 -12.75
N VAL A 38 8.49 16.59 -12.72
CA VAL A 38 7.29 17.26 -12.21
C VAL A 38 6.66 16.39 -11.14
N ARG A 39 6.31 17.01 -10.02
CA ARG A 39 5.51 16.39 -8.96
C ARG A 39 4.36 17.32 -8.62
N GLU A 40 3.15 16.81 -8.71
CA GLU A 40 1.94 17.60 -8.47
C GLU A 40 0.92 16.83 -7.62
N LEU A 41 0.10 17.54 -6.91
CA LEU A 41 -1.10 17.05 -6.25
C LEU A 41 -2.30 17.79 -6.83
N ASP A 42 -3.11 17.08 -7.59
CA ASP A 42 -4.38 17.56 -8.11
C ASP A 42 -5.44 17.43 -7.02
N LEU A 43 -5.84 18.54 -6.43
CA LEU A 43 -6.83 18.56 -5.33
C LEU A 43 -8.26 18.32 -5.82
N GLU A 44 -8.55 18.61 -7.08
CA GLU A 44 -9.89 18.41 -7.66
C GLU A 44 -10.13 16.92 -7.96
N GLN A 45 -9.13 16.26 -8.52
CA GLN A 45 -9.18 14.83 -8.82
C GLN A 45 -8.71 13.95 -7.67
N ALA A 46 -8.07 14.53 -6.65
CA ALA A 46 -7.44 13.84 -5.53
C ALA A 46 -6.37 12.81 -5.98
N ILE A 47 -5.53 13.19 -6.95
CA ILE A 47 -4.48 12.35 -7.52
C ILE A 47 -3.12 13.02 -7.32
N CYS A 48 -2.16 12.27 -6.80
CA CYS A 48 -0.75 12.66 -6.80
C CYS A 48 -0.08 12.09 -8.05
N ARG A 49 0.59 12.95 -8.84
CA ARG A 49 1.31 12.57 -10.07
C ARG A 49 2.78 12.90 -9.95
N VAL A 50 3.60 12.04 -10.50
CA VAL A 50 5.03 12.27 -10.73
C VAL A 50 5.34 11.88 -12.16
N SER A 51 6.00 12.77 -12.90
CA SER A 51 6.51 12.47 -14.24
C SER A 51 7.94 12.96 -14.39
N PHE A 52 8.73 12.24 -15.15
CA PHE A 52 10.11 12.60 -15.48
C PHE A 52 10.56 11.91 -16.76
N LEU A 53 11.60 12.47 -17.37
CA LEU A 53 12.29 11.89 -18.52
C LEU A 53 13.63 11.31 -18.04
N GLN A 54 13.92 10.05 -18.36
CA GLN A 54 15.21 9.43 -18.15
C GLN A 54 15.68 8.79 -19.47
N GLY A 55 16.79 9.30 -20.01
CA GLY A 55 17.13 9.06 -21.40
C GLY A 55 16.07 9.60 -22.33
N ASP A 56 15.53 8.74 -23.20
CA ASP A 56 14.47 9.06 -24.14
C ASP A 56 13.10 8.49 -23.68
N VAL A 57 13.00 8.01 -22.44
CA VAL A 57 11.78 7.37 -21.90
C VAL A 57 11.15 8.28 -20.86
N ARG A 58 9.85 8.57 -21.06
CA ARG A 58 9.04 9.27 -20.07
C ARG A 58 8.36 8.29 -19.14
N TYR A 59 8.58 8.49 -17.85
CA TYR A 59 7.98 7.71 -16.78
C TYR A 59 6.89 8.54 -16.09
N GLU A 60 5.81 7.86 -15.75
CA GLU A 60 4.68 8.43 -15.01
C GLU A 60 4.32 7.55 -13.82
N ARG A 61 4.00 8.19 -12.70
CA ARG A 61 3.44 7.54 -11.52
C ARG A 61 2.22 8.32 -11.06
N GLU A 62 1.14 7.61 -10.81
CA GLU A 62 -0.08 8.15 -10.21
C GLU A 62 -0.40 7.41 -8.92
N VAL A 63 -0.83 8.16 -7.91
CA VAL A 63 -1.26 7.60 -6.62
C VAL A 63 -2.57 8.25 -6.23
N PHE A 64 -3.56 7.44 -5.92
CA PHE A 64 -4.84 7.88 -5.38
C PHE A 64 -5.47 6.83 -4.48
N VAL A 65 -6.47 7.24 -3.69
CA VAL A 65 -7.27 6.34 -2.84
C VAL A 65 -8.69 6.27 -3.38
N SER A 66 -9.13 5.05 -3.72
CA SER A 66 -10.50 4.78 -4.11
C SER A 66 -11.33 4.50 -2.88
N LYS A 67 -12.22 5.42 -2.52
CA LYS A 67 -13.13 5.22 -1.38
C LYS A 67 -14.17 4.12 -1.63
N PRO A 68 -14.76 3.99 -2.83
CA PRO A 68 -15.69 2.90 -3.11
C PRO A 68 -15.08 1.51 -2.98
N GLU A 69 -13.80 1.38 -3.38
CA GLU A 69 -13.07 0.10 -3.38
C GLU A 69 -12.24 -0.10 -2.11
N ASP A 70 -12.18 0.91 -1.23
CA ASP A 70 -11.41 0.92 0.01
C ASP A 70 -9.95 0.47 -0.19
N CYS A 71 -9.32 1.01 -1.25
CA CYS A 71 -7.94 0.69 -1.59
C CYS A 71 -7.15 1.91 -2.07
N MET A 72 -5.85 1.88 -1.85
CA MET A 72 -4.89 2.78 -2.49
C MET A 72 -4.45 2.15 -3.81
N VAL A 73 -4.44 2.95 -4.86
CA VAL A 73 -4.00 2.57 -6.20
C VAL A 73 -2.73 3.33 -6.53
N ILE A 74 -1.70 2.60 -6.97
CA ILE A 74 -0.43 3.16 -7.42
C ILE A 74 -0.18 2.63 -8.83
N ARG A 75 -0.17 3.52 -9.82
CA ARG A 75 0.07 3.21 -11.22
C ARG A 75 1.47 3.65 -11.62
N PHE A 76 2.17 2.82 -12.34
CA PHE A 76 3.44 3.12 -13.02
C PHE A 76 3.26 2.88 -14.50
N ALA A 77 3.69 3.82 -15.32
CA ALA A 77 3.68 3.69 -16.78
C ALA A 77 4.94 4.29 -17.39
N ALA A 78 5.27 3.83 -18.59
CA ALA A 78 6.31 4.41 -19.43
C ALA A 78 5.79 4.54 -20.87
N ASP A 79 6.32 5.50 -21.62
CA ASP A 79 5.97 5.70 -23.04
C ASP A 79 6.72 4.74 -23.99
N ALA A 80 7.58 3.89 -23.44
CA ALA A 80 8.24 2.80 -24.15
C ALA A 80 7.88 1.44 -23.52
N ALA A 81 7.74 0.42 -24.35
CA ALA A 81 7.35 -0.92 -23.91
C ALA A 81 8.43 -1.62 -23.08
N GLY A 82 8.02 -2.36 -22.06
CA GLY A 82 8.91 -3.18 -21.24
C GLY A 82 9.81 -2.40 -20.27
N MET A 83 9.54 -1.11 -20.04
CA MET A 83 10.43 -0.24 -19.26
C MET A 83 10.13 -0.21 -17.78
N ILE A 84 9.05 -0.86 -17.31
CA ILE A 84 8.70 -0.89 -15.90
C ILE A 84 9.18 -2.19 -15.27
N SER A 85 10.21 -2.07 -14.43
CA SER A 85 10.68 -3.13 -13.53
C SER A 85 10.80 -2.57 -12.12
N LEU A 86 10.18 -3.26 -11.15
CA LEU A 86 10.19 -2.84 -9.76
C LEU A 86 10.04 -4.02 -8.81
N ARG A 87 10.46 -3.80 -7.57
CA ARG A 87 10.20 -4.67 -6.43
C ARG A 87 9.42 -3.89 -5.37
N ALA A 88 8.38 -4.50 -4.86
CA ALA A 88 7.58 -3.96 -3.78
C ALA A 88 7.61 -4.90 -2.59
N ARG A 89 7.67 -4.36 -1.37
CA ARG A 89 7.53 -5.14 -0.14
C ARG A 89 6.80 -4.35 0.93
N LEU A 90 6.10 -5.08 1.78
CA LEU A 90 5.47 -4.56 2.98
C LEU A 90 6.39 -4.80 4.17
N GLU A 91 6.56 -3.81 5.04
CA GLU A 91 7.39 -3.90 6.24
C GLU A 91 6.75 -3.19 7.42
N ARG A 92 7.07 -3.65 8.61
CA ARG A 92 6.67 -3.02 9.86
C ARG A 92 7.64 -3.39 10.98
N ASP A 93 8.12 -2.41 11.72
CA ASP A 93 9.13 -2.61 12.78
C ASP A 93 8.61 -3.36 14.01
N ARG A 94 7.37 -3.05 14.42
CA ARG A 94 6.80 -3.58 15.68
C ARG A 94 5.44 -4.19 15.44
N PHE A 95 5.10 -5.18 16.27
CA PHE A 95 3.79 -5.84 16.23
C PHE A 95 3.52 -6.53 14.89
N LEU A 96 4.58 -6.98 14.23
CA LEU A 96 4.52 -7.80 13.03
C LEU A 96 4.54 -9.27 13.44
N ASP A 97 3.48 -10.01 13.06
CA ASP A 97 3.41 -11.46 13.26
C ASP A 97 3.92 -12.19 12.03
N GLY A 98 3.77 -11.63 10.86
CA GLY A 98 4.34 -12.20 9.65
C GLY A 98 4.05 -11.45 8.36
N VAL A 99 4.83 -11.82 7.34
CA VAL A 99 4.68 -11.43 5.94
C VAL A 99 4.61 -12.71 5.11
N GLY A 100 3.79 -12.74 4.09
CA GLY A 100 3.63 -13.92 3.28
C GLY A 100 3.11 -13.64 1.88
N ARG A 101 2.85 -14.73 1.17
CA ARG A 101 2.33 -14.73 -0.19
C ARG A 101 0.97 -15.41 -0.23
N LEU A 102 -0.04 -14.71 -0.77
CA LEU A 102 -1.37 -15.29 -1.03
C LEU A 102 -1.43 -15.97 -2.40
N SER A 103 -0.80 -15.36 -3.40
CA SER A 103 -0.76 -15.86 -4.75
C SER A 103 0.54 -15.46 -5.45
N ARG A 104 0.65 -15.75 -6.74
CA ARG A 104 1.80 -15.37 -7.55
C ARG A 104 2.00 -13.85 -7.64
N ASP A 105 0.93 -13.08 -7.56
CA ASP A 105 0.88 -11.64 -7.77
C ASP A 105 0.42 -10.85 -6.52
N THR A 106 0.35 -11.53 -5.36
CA THR A 106 -0.21 -10.94 -4.14
C THR A 106 0.59 -11.34 -2.91
N VAL A 107 1.04 -10.35 -2.15
CA VAL A 107 1.70 -10.51 -0.85
C VAL A 107 0.87 -9.86 0.26
N PHE A 108 1.08 -10.26 1.49
CA PHE A 108 0.39 -9.71 2.65
C PHE A 108 1.31 -9.58 3.86
N LEU A 109 0.90 -8.70 4.76
CA LEU A 109 1.50 -8.47 6.07
C LEU A 109 0.39 -8.52 7.12
N TYR A 110 0.64 -9.12 8.27
CA TYR A 110 -0.33 -9.14 9.38
C TYR A 110 0.36 -9.04 10.74
N GLY A 111 -0.41 -8.61 11.73
CA GLY A 111 0.07 -8.48 13.09
C GLY A 111 -1.03 -8.09 14.07
N GLY A 112 -0.65 -8.00 15.35
CA GLY A 112 -1.56 -7.64 16.42
C GLY A 112 -0.90 -6.79 17.49
N LEU A 113 -1.63 -5.80 18.03
CA LEU A 113 -1.12 -4.81 19.00
C LEU A 113 -0.98 -5.38 20.43
N GLY A 114 -0.64 -6.65 20.57
CA GLY A 114 -0.49 -7.35 21.84
C GLY A 114 -1.81 -7.87 22.42
N GLU A 115 -1.77 -8.39 23.65
CA GLU A 115 -2.92 -9.01 24.30
C GLU A 115 -4.13 -8.06 24.36
N GLY A 116 -5.28 -8.52 23.85
CA GLY A 116 -6.51 -7.73 23.73
C GLY A 116 -6.36 -6.49 22.81
N GLY A 117 -5.32 -6.43 21.97
CA GLY A 117 -5.12 -5.38 20.97
C GLY A 117 -5.79 -5.67 19.66
N THR A 118 -5.86 -4.67 18.80
CA THR A 118 -6.39 -4.77 17.46
C THR A 118 -5.44 -5.56 16.57
N HIS A 119 -5.96 -6.53 15.84
CA HIS A 119 -5.24 -7.18 14.75
C HIS A 119 -5.45 -6.42 13.45
N PHE A 120 -4.47 -6.51 12.58
CA PHE A 120 -4.49 -5.85 11.28
C PHE A 120 -3.91 -6.77 10.20
N THR A 121 -4.38 -6.56 8.98
CA THR A 121 -3.85 -7.23 7.79
C THR A 121 -3.78 -6.22 6.66
N THR A 122 -2.66 -6.22 5.94
CA THR A 122 -2.44 -5.40 4.75
C THR A 122 -2.13 -6.31 3.58
N VAL A 123 -2.72 -6.05 2.43
CA VAL A 123 -2.51 -6.84 1.20
C VAL A 123 -2.09 -5.93 0.08
N LEU A 124 -1.08 -6.38 -0.65
CA LEU A 124 -0.56 -5.73 -1.85
C LEU A 124 -0.67 -6.69 -3.02
N LYS A 125 -1.36 -6.26 -4.09
CA LYS A 125 -1.49 -6.98 -5.35
C LYS A 125 -0.94 -6.16 -6.50
N ALA A 126 -0.25 -6.81 -7.43
CA ALA A 126 0.20 -6.18 -8.66
C ALA A 126 -0.50 -6.77 -9.89
N VAL A 127 -0.91 -5.88 -10.80
CA VAL A 127 -1.40 -6.23 -12.13
C VAL A 127 -0.52 -5.51 -13.15
N ALA A 128 0.02 -6.23 -14.11
CA ALA A 128 0.89 -5.67 -15.14
C ALA A 128 0.30 -5.88 -16.54
N LYS A 129 0.52 -4.90 -17.39
CA LYS A 129 0.35 -5.00 -18.83
C LYS A 129 1.72 -5.19 -19.45
N GLY A 130 1.90 -6.30 -20.19
CA GLY A 130 3.24 -6.73 -20.61
C GLY A 130 4.07 -7.30 -19.45
N GLY A 131 5.25 -7.82 -19.77
CA GLY A 131 6.18 -8.35 -18.77
C GLY A 131 5.65 -9.50 -17.93
N ARG A 132 6.12 -9.58 -16.68
CA ARG A 132 5.69 -10.61 -15.73
C ARG A 132 5.62 -10.09 -14.30
N VAL A 133 4.70 -10.68 -13.52
CA VAL A 133 4.55 -10.45 -12.08
C VAL A 133 4.75 -11.77 -11.33
N PHE A 134 5.53 -11.73 -10.27
CA PHE A 134 5.73 -12.89 -9.39
C PHE A 134 6.16 -12.47 -7.98
N ALA A 135 5.83 -13.29 -6.99
CA ALA A 135 6.29 -13.11 -5.64
C ALA A 135 7.55 -13.96 -5.39
N MET A 136 8.58 -13.35 -4.81
CA MET A 136 9.84 -13.96 -4.42
C MET A 136 10.13 -13.64 -2.95
N GLY A 137 9.96 -14.62 -2.06
CA GLY A 137 9.99 -14.37 -0.62
C GLY A 137 8.90 -13.38 -0.23
N GLU A 138 9.29 -12.29 0.40
CA GLU A 138 8.41 -11.19 0.86
C GLU A 138 8.25 -10.08 -0.20
N HIS A 139 8.91 -10.23 -1.35
CA HIS A 139 8.89 -9.25 -2.42
C HIS A 139 7.89 -9.62 -3.49
N LEU A 140 7.15 -8.62 -3.95
CA LEU A 140 6.35 -8.66 -5.15
C LEU A 140 7.17 -8.03 -6.28
N CYS A 141 7.54 -8.82 -7.27
CA CYS A 141 8.43 -8.42 -8.35
C CYS A 141 7.66 -8.23 -9.65
N VAL A 142 8.00 -7.19 -10.37
CA VAL A 142 7.54 -6.90 -11.73
C VAL A 142 8.75 -6.74 -12.62
N GLU A 143 8.74 -7.37 -13.79
CA GLU A 143 9.84 -7.29 -14.75
C GLU A 143 9.32 -7.04 -16.16
N GLY A 144 9.87 -6.01 -16.80
CA GLY A 144 9.67 -5.70 -18.20
C GLY A 144 8.22 -5.39 -18.60
N ALA A 145 7.45 -4.72 -17.72
CA ALA A 145 6.08 -4.34 -18.01
C ALA A 145 6.00 -2.98 -18.74
N ASP A 146 4.92 -2.79 -19.49
CA ASP A 146 4.57 -1.51 -20.10
C ASP A 146 3.87 -0.58 -19.08
N GLU A 147 3.07 -1.19 -18.23
CA GLU A 147 2.30 -0.54 -17.19
C GLU A 147 2.10 -1.50 -16.01
N VAL A 148 2.11 -0.96 -14.80
CA VAL A 148 1.85 -1.71 -13.56
C VAL A 148 0.88 -0.95 -12.70
N ILE A 149 -0.10 -1.66 -12.15
CA ILE A 149 -1.01 -1.14 -11.13
C ILE A 149 -0.83 -1.97 -9.86
N LEU A 150 -0.51 -1.28 -8.77
CA LEU A 150 -0.47 -1.85 -7.43
C LEU A 150 -1.75 -1.46 -6.70
N TYR A 151 -2.40 -2.45 -6.10
CA TYR A 151 -3.54 -2.26 -5.20
C TYR A 151 -3.10 -2.58 -3.79
N LEU A 152 -3.25 -1.61 -2.89
CA LEU A 152 -2.96 -1.76 -1.47
C LEU A 152 -4.24 -1.58 -0.68
N THR A 153 -4.62 -2.59 0.09
CA THR A 153 -5.75 -2.53 1.00
C THR A 153 -5.35 -3.01 2.37
N ALA A 154 -6.09 -2.57 3.39
CA ALA A 154 -5.85 -2.97 4.76
C ALA A 154 -7.16 -3.10 5.53
N CYS A 155 -7.18 -4.00 6.49
CA CYS A 155 -8.31 -4.16 7.40
C CYS A 155 -7.82 -4.40 8.83
N THR A 156 -8.71 -4.13 9.77
CA THR A 156 -8.50 -4.40 11.19
C THR A 156 -9.73 -5.09 11.78
N ASP A 157 -9.56 -5.77 12.90
CA ASP A 157 -10.65 -6.33 13.69
C ASP A 157 -11.19 -5.33 14.73
N PHE A 158 -10.86 -4.04 14.59
CA PHE A 158 -11.35 -3.00 15.48
C PHE A 158 -12.88 -2.94 15.46
N GLN A 159 -13.49 -3.09 16.65
CA GLN A 159 -14.92 -2.97 16.84
C GLN A 159 -15.25 -1.59 17.39
N ASP A 160 -16.05 -0.83 16.66
CA ASP A 160 -16.62 0.41 17.19
C ASP A 160 -17.82 0.06 18.09
N ILE A 161 -17.56 0.05 19.38
CA ILE A 161 -18.57 -0.26 20.42
C ILE A 161 -19.77 0.69 20.34
N ARG A 162 -19.63 1.88 19.77
CA ARG A 162 -20.71 2.87 19.67
C ARG A 162 -21.77 2.49 18.64
N ASN A 163 -21.40 1.79 17.60
CA ASN A 163 -22.29 1.47 16.48
C ASN A 163 -22.79 0.03 16.48
N GLY A 164 -22.35 -0.82 17.39
CA GLY A 164 -22.75 -2.22 17.46
C GLY A 164 -22.38 -3.06 16.22
N THR A 165 -21.70 -2.47 15.27
CA THR A 165 -21.23 -3.13 14.06
C THR A 165 -19.83 -3.65 14.31
N ALA A 166 -19.72 -4.95 14.56
CA ALA A 166 -18.47 -5.65 14.39
C ALA A 166 -18.11 -5.56 12.89
N THR A 167 -17.19 -4.67 12.55
CA THR A 167 -16.53 -4.80 11.25
C THR A 167 -15.71 -6.06 11.33
N HIS A 168 -16.24 -7.17 10.83
CA HIS A 168 -15.50 -8.41 10.67
C HIS A 168 -14.40 -8.16 9.63
N GLY A 169 -13.28 -7.64 10.08
CA GLY A 169 -12.15 -7.25 9.26
C GLY A 169 -11.39 -8.39 8.59
N LEU A 170 -11.92 -9.60 8.62
CA LEU A 170 -11.42 -10.75 7.86
C LEU A 170 -12.35 -11.15 6.72
N SER A 171 -13.47 -10.43 6.55
CA SER A 171 -14.38 -10.65 5.44
C SER A 171 -13.80 -10.02 4.18
N LEU A 172 -12.98 -10.82 3.50
CA LEU A 172 -12.88 -10.79 2.05
C LEU A 172 -12.25 -9.54 1.45
N ILE A 173 -10.94 -9.55 1.44
CA ILE A 173 -10.19 -8.85 0.41
C ILE A 173 -10.54 -9.51 -0.93
N HIS A 174 -11.63 -9.09 -1.53
CA HIS A 174 -11.97 -9.38 -2.92
C HIS A 174 -11.25 -8.34 -3.78
N ILE A 175 -10.00 -8.61 -4.15
CA ILE A 175 -9.30 -7.89 -5.21
C ILE A 175 -9.13 -8.82 -6.40
#